data_1b0a524d2d84fdc7b47b9df0566eba64
#
_entry.id   1b0a524d2d84fdc7b47b9df0566eba64
#
_cell.length_a   1.000
_cell.length_b   1.000
_cell.length_c   1.000
_cell.angle_alpha   90.00
_cell.angle_beta   90.00
_cell.angle_gamma   90.00
#
_symmetry.space_group_name_H-M   'P 1'
#
loop_
_entity.id
_entity.type
_entity.pdbx_description
1 polymer ?
#
loop_
_entity_poly.entity_id
_entity_poly.type
_entity_poly.pdbx_seq_one_letter_code
_entity_poly.pdbx_strand_id
1 'polypeptide(L)'
;MAPDGILNGQSHISNEFDPSVFFAGNLRATGMFIDRFGVVKRRFTMSATGITEASGISLHETFNYDDGDVEDRIWHISRRSDNRFEGRTDDLASDCIGTVRGPLFSWSYHFYLKMFGRRVKVHFDDVMVRLTPDTVINRARVTK
;
A
#
# COMPACT_ATOMS: atom_id res chain seq x y z
N MET A 1 27.97 -12.27 8.02
CA MET A 1 27.29 -12.00 8.03
C MET A 1 26.51 -12.19 8.87
N ALA A 2 26.35 -12.11 9.47
CA ALA A 2 25.82 -12.18 10.21
C ALA A 2 24.99 -12.53 10.38
N PRO A 3 25.16 -12.66 10.57
CA PRO A 3 24.30 -12.94 11.09
C PRO A 3 23.47 -13.98 10.73
N ASP A 4 24.00 -15.05 10.67
CA ASP A 4 23.25 -16.15 10.25
C ASP A 4 22.14 -16.54 11.20
N GLY A 5 22.43 -16.58 12.47
CA GLY A 5 21.43 -16.96 13.43
C GLY A 5 20.28 -15.99 13.51
N ILE A 6 20.60 -14.72 13.46
CA ILE A 6 19.58 -13.68 13.50
C ILE A 6 18.74 -13.72 12.23
N LEU A 7 19.38 -13.88 11.10
CA LEU A 7 18.67 -13.94 9.84
C LEU A 7 17.72 -15.13 9.79
N ASN A 8 18.19 -16.27 10.26
CA ASN A 8 17.36 -17.47 10.20
C ASN A 8 16.10 -17.35 11.05
N GLY A 9 16.25 -16.91 12.28
CA GLY A 9 15.10 -16.79 13.15
C GLY A 9 14.08 -15.80 12.66
N GLN A 10 14.52 -14.70 12.06
CA GLN A 10 13.61 -13.65 11.63
C GLN A 10 13.08 -13.89 10.25
N SER A 11 13.85 -14.50 9.36
CA SER A 11 13.41 -14.68 7.99
C SER A 11 12.16 -15.54 7.87
N HIS A 12 11.99 -16.51 8.75
CA HIS A 12 10.82 -17.37 8.72
C HIS A 12 9.54 -16.62 9.07
N ILE A 13 9.64 -15.61 9.92
CA ILE A 13 8.46 -14.90 10.42
C ILE A 13 8.22 -13.64 9.61
N SER A 14 9.30 -12.95 9.22
CA SER A 14 9.19 -11.60 8.69
C SER A 14 9.22 -11.50 7.18
N ASN A 15 9.50 -12.61 6.48
CA ASN A 15 9.57 -12.56 5.02
C ASN A 15 8.23 -12.43 4.35
N GLU A 16 7.18 -12.87 5.03
CA GLU A 16 5.86 -12.81 4.44
C GLU A 16 5.17 -11.51 4.86
N PHE A 17 4.64 -10.82 3.89
CA PHE A 17 3.83 -9.63 4.15
C PHE A 17 2.44 -10.09 4.60
N ASP A 18 2.08 -9.82 5.84
CA ASP A 18 0.74 -10.10 6.33
C ASP A 18 0.01 -8.78 6.59
N PRO A 19 -0.90 -8.38 5.69
CA PRO A 19 -1.62 -7.12 5.86
C PRO A 19 -2.40 -7.02 7.17
N SER A 20 -2.91 -8.13 7.69
CA SER A 20 -3.68 -8.10 8.92
C SER A 20 -2.82 -7.77 10.14
N VAL A 21 -1.53 -8.01 10.06
CA VAL A 21 -0.57 -7.68 11.11
C VAL A 21 0.12 -6.35 10.81
N PHE A 22 0.59 -6.18 9.58
CA PHE A 22 1.37 -5.01 9.23
C PHE A 22 0.54 -3.72 9.32
N PHE A 23 -0.68 -3.75 8.83
CA PHE A 23 -1.52 -2.56 8.81
C PHE A 23 -2.17 -2.25 10.16
N ALA A 24 -1.99 -3.08 11.18
CA ALA A 24 -2.48 -2.80 12.51
C ALA A 24 -1.51 -1.84 13.23
N GLY A 25 -2.04 -0.77 13.80
CA GLY A 25 -1.24 0.21 14.53
C GLY A 25 -0.66 1.30 13.63
N ASN A 26 0.44 1.88 14.05
CA ASN A 26 1.08 2.99 13.35
C ASN A 26 2.11 2.47 12.35
N LEU A 27 2.06 3.01 11.13
CA LEU A 27 2.99 2.59 10.09
C LEU A 27 3.35 3.76 9.19
N ARG A 28 4.41 3.56 8.41
CA ARG A 28 4.90 4.54 7.45
C ARG A 28 5.17 3.89 6.12
N ALA A 29 5.02 4.68 5.08
CA ALA A 29 5.42 4.29 3.75
C ALA A 29 6.19 5.42 3.11
N THR A 30 7.05 5.06 2.20
CA THR A 30 7.72 6.01 1.31
C THR A 30 7.61 5.42 -0.08
N GLY A 31 7.37 6.26 -1.06
CA GLY A 31 7.15 5.71 -2.39
C GLY A 31 7.05 6.74 -3.49
N MET A 32 6.64 6.23 -4.63
CA MET A 32 6.57 7.03 -5.84
C MET A 32 5.45 6.54 -6.74
N PHE A 33 4.91 7.46 -7.52
CA PHE A 33 4.07 7.15 -8.66
C PHE A 33 4.92 7.22 -9.91
N ILE A 34 4.88 6.18 -10.72
CA ILE A 34 5.58 6.13 -12.01
C ILE A 34 4.56 5.98 -13.14
N ASP A 35 4.91 6.43 -14.32
CA ASP A 35 4.09 6.23 -15.50
C ASP A 35 4.40 4.86 -16.15
N ARG A 36 3.78 4.61 -17.31
CA ARG A 36 3.96 3.33 -18.03
C ARG A 36 5.41 3.09 -18.46
N PHE A 37 6.21 4.14 -18.56
CA PHE A 37 7.60 4.06 -18.98
C PHE A 37 8.57 3.99 -17.81
N GLY A 38 8.05 3.97 -16.58
CA GLY A 38 8.86 3.95 -15.37
C GLY A 38 9.39 5.32 -14.95
N VAL A 39 8.88 6.39 -15.54
CA VAL A 39 9.28 7.75 -15.18
C VAL A 39 8.58 8.15 -13.88
N VAL A 40 9.35 8.64 -12.92
CA VAL A 40 8.81 9.09 -11.64
C VAL A 40 8.06 10.40 -11.85
N LYS A 41 6.76 10.39 -11.53
CA LYS A 41 5.89 11.54 -11.66
C LYS A 41 5.65 12.24 -10.33
N ARG A 42 5.72 11.52 -9.24
CA ARG A 42 5.42 12.06 -7.92
C ARG A 42 6.08 11.19 -6.85
N ARG A 43 6.62 11.82 -5.82
CA ARG A 43 7.16 11.10 -4.65
C ARG A 43 6.35 11.48 -3.42
N PHE A 44 6.31 10.59 -2.46
CA PHE A 44 5.54 10.83 -1.23
C PHE A 44 6.14 10.12 -0.03
N THR A 45 5.79 10.65 1.14
CA THR A 45 5.85 9.92 2.39
C THR A 45 4.42 9.78 2.89
N MET A 46 4.12 8.72 3.59
CA MET A 46 2.79 8.44 4.10
C MET A 46 2.90 7.97 5.54
N SER A 47 2.04 8.49 6.38
CA SER A 47 1.84 7.96 7.72
C SER A 47 0.43 7.40 7.80
N ALA A 48 0.26 6.32 8.56
CA ALA A 48 -1.05 5.69 8.67
C ALA A 48 -1.26 5.09 10.04
N THR A 49 -2.53 4.95 10.39
CA THR A 49 -2.96 4.24 11.58
C THR A 49 -4.03 3.23 11.17
N GLY A 50 -3.78 1.97 11.47
CA GLY A 50 -4.71 0.88 11.21
C GLY A 50 -5.43 0.48 12.47
N ILE A 51 -6.75 0.38 12.37
CA ILE A 51 -7.62 -0.01 13.47
C ILE A 51 -8.27 -1.33 13.10
N THR A 52 -8.03 -2.36 13.91
CA THR A 52 -8.62 -3.68 13.69
C THR A 52 -10.09 -3.65 14.05
N GLU A 53 -10.91 -4.13 13.14
CA GLU A 53 -12.35 -4.21 13.29
C GLU A 53 -12.83 -5.64 13.05
N ALA A 54 -14.10 -5.92 13.33
CA ALA A 54 -14.65 -7.26 13.14
C ALA A 54 -14.55 -7.75 11.69
N SER A 55 -14.69 -6.82 10.73
CA SER A 55 -14.69 -7.15 9.30
C SER A 55 -13.34 -6.96 8.62
N GLY A 56 -12.30 -6.55 9.36
CA GLY A 56 -10.97 -6.31 8.78
C GLY A 56 -10.25 -5.16 9.44
N ILE A 57 -9.58 -4.35 8.65
CA ILE A 57 -8.79 -3.20 9.14
C ILE A 57 -9.27 -1.94 8.47
N SER A 58 -9.43 -0.89 9.26
CA SER A 58 -9.65 0.46 8.76
C SER A 58 -8.32 1.18 8.82
N LEU A 59 -7.78 1.57 7.67
CA LEU A 59 -6.46 2.18 7.54
C LEU A 59 -6.61 3.66 7.18
N HIS A 60 -6.21 4.52 8.11
CA HIS A 60 -6.28 5.98 7.93
C HIS A 60 -4.91 6.48 7.50
N GLU A 61 -4.81 6.98 6.28
CA GLU A 61 -3.56 7.38 5.65
C GLU A 61 -3.50 8.88 5.44
N THR A 62 -2.31 9.45 5.65
CA THR A 62 -2.01 10.83 5.28
C THR A 62 -0.78 10.81 4.38
N PHE A 63 -0.97 11.28 3.14
CA PHE A 63 0.10 11.38 2.16
C PHE A 63 0.63 12.81 2.13
N ASN A 64 1.96 12.92 2.13
CA ASN A 64 2.66 14.18 1.90
C ASN A 64 3.45 14.05 0.62
N TYR A 65 3.06 14.80 -0.41
CA TYR A 65 3.68 14.73 -1.72
C TYR A 65 4.79 15.75 -1.87
N ASP A 66 5.73 15.46 -2.76
CA ASP A 66 6.88 16.33 -3.02
C ASP A 66 6.51 17.66 -3.66
N ASP A 67 5.30 17.80 -4.18
CA ASP A 67 4.78 19.07 -4.68
C ASP A 67 4.10 19.93 -3.60
N GLY A 68 4.10 19.46 -2.37
CA GLY A 68 3.48 20.17 -1.24
C GLY A 68 2.04 19.81 -0.96
N ASP A 69 1.40 19.04 -1.81
CA ASP A 69 0.02 18.59 -1.57
C ASP A 69 -0.03 17.58 -0.44
N VAL A 70 -1.15 17.59 0.27
CA VAL A 70 -1.45 16.63 1.34
C VAL A 70 -2.78 15.99 1.02
N GLU A 71 -2.86 14.67 1.19
CA GLU A 71 -4.08 13.93 0.93
C GLU A 71 -4.34 12.96 2.06
N ASP A 72 -5.58 12.92 2.54
CA ASP A 72 -6.04 11.93 3.51
C ASP A 72 -6.90 10.90 2.80
N ARG A 73 -6.77 9.65 3.25
CA ARG A 73 -7.54 8.56 2.66
C ARG A 73 -7.81 7.49 3.70
N ILE A 74 -8.98 6.89 3.63
CA ILE A 74 -9.35 5.78 4.49
C ILE A 74 -9.61 4.57 3.62
N TRP A 75 -8.87 3.49 3.88
CA TRP A 75 -9.09 2.20 3.26
C TRP A 75 -9.74 1.26 4.27
N HIS A 76 -10.63 0.42 3.78
CA HIS A 76 -11.14 -0.74 4.53
C HIS A 76 -10.62 -1.99 3.85
N ILE A 77 -9.86 -2.79 4.60
CA ILE A 77 -9.16 -3.94 4.07
C ILE A 77 -9.68 -5.19 4.76
N SER A 78 -10.14 -6.17 3.99
CA SER A 78 -10.64 -7.43 4.51
C SER A 78 -9.96 -8.61 3.83
N ARG A 79 -9.77 -9.69 4.58
CA ARG A 79 -9.17 -10.92 4.05
C ARG A 79 -10.22 -11.72 3.29
N ARG A 80 -9.86 -12.18 2.10
CA ARG A 80 -10.70 -13.06 1.30
C ARG A 80 -10.27 -14.52 1.38
N SER A 81 -8.96 -14.74 1.39
CA SER A 81 -8.36 -16.06 1.55
C SER A 81 -6.96 -15.86 2.10
N ASP A 82 -6.16 -16.92 2.21
CA ASP A 82 -4.85 -16.81 2.85
C ASP A 82 -3.96 -15.73 2.27
N ASN A 83 -3.97 -15.60 0.93
CA ASN A 83 -3.07 -14.66 0.25
C ASN A 83 -3.82 -13.56 -0.50
N ARG A 84 -5.13 -13.42 -0.29
CA ARG A 84 -5.93 -12.45 -1.02
C ARG A 84 -6.73 -11.57 -0.08
N PHE A 85 -6.73 -10.28 -0.40
CA PHE A 85 -7.41 -9.25 0.37
C PHE A 85 -8.23 -8.38 -0.56
N GLU A 86 -9.28 -7.80 -0.02
CA GLU A 86 -10.09 -6.83 -0.74
C GLU A 86 -9.95 -5.47 -0.05
N GLY A 87 -9.76 -4.43 -0.84
CA GLY A 87 -9.72 -3.06 -0.35
C GLY A 87 -10.89 -2.25 -0.86
N ARG A 88 -11.35 -1.33 -0.03
CA ARG A 88 -12.39 -0.35 -0.38
C ARG A 88 -11.98 1.02 0.10
N THR A 89 -12.21 2.00 -0.74
CA THR A 89 -12.00 3.41 -0.40
C THR A 89 -12.88 4.26 -1.29
N ASP A 90 -13.02 5.54 -0.96
CA ASP A 90 -13.72 6.48 -1.80
C ASP A 90 -12.96 6.65 -3.12
N ASP A 91 -13.69 7.01 -4.17
CA ASP A 91 -13.15 7.22 -5.53
C ASP A 91 -12.64 5.95 -6.22
N LEU A 92 -12.86 4.79 -5.63
CA LEU A 92 -12.53 3.51 -6.26
C LEU A 92 -13.52 3.26 -7.41
N ALA A 93 -12.98 2.92 -8.58
CA ALA A 93 -13.78 2.73 -9.80
C ALA A 93 -13.89 1.26 -10.21
N SER A 94 -13.34 0.35 -9.40
CA SER A 94 -13.38 -1.09 -9.66
C SER A 94 -13.17 -1.82 -8.36
N ASP A 95 -13.25 -3.16 -8.39
CA ASP A 95 -12.80 -3.96 -7.27
C ASP A 95 -11.29 -3.75 -7.06
N CYS A 96 -10.87 -3.79 -5.82
CA CYS A 96 -9.45 -3.71 -5.47
C CYS A 96 -9.08 -5.00 -4.74
N ILE A 97 -8.34 -5.86 -5.44
CA ILE A 97 -7.89 -7.13 -4.88
C ILE A 97 -6.39 -7.06 -4.67
N GLY A 98 -5.98 -7.38 -3.46
CA GLY A 98 -4.58 -7.44 -3.08
C GLY A 98 -4.12 -8.88 -2.95
N THR A 99 -2.87 -9.12 -3.30
CA THR A 99 -2.27 -10.45 -3.25
C THR A 99 -0.94 -10.38 -2.53
N VAL A 100 -0.73 -11.33 -1.61
CA VAL A 100 0.53 -11.47 -0.88
C VAL A 100 1.39 -12.51 -1.58
N ARG A 101 2.67 -12.17 -1.76
CA ARG A 101 3.64 -13.08 -2.36
C ARG A 101 4.98 -12.84 -1.67
N GLY A 102 5.29 -13.64 -0.65
CA GLY A 102 6.46 -13.42 0.19
C GLY A 102 6.43 -12.04 0.85
N PRO A 103 7.49 -11.24 0.70
CA PRO A 103 7.52 -9.90 1.30
C PRO A 103 6.76 -8.85 0.51
N LEU A 104 6.10 -9.24 -0.60
CA LEU A 104 5.39 -8.33 -1.49
C LEU A 104 3.90 -8.38 -1.25
N PHE A 105 3.27 -7.21 -1.28
CA PHE A 105 1.83 -7.07 -1.31
C PHE A 105 1.47 -6.20 -2.51
N SER A 106 0.61 -6.70 -3.39
CA SER A 106 0.26 -6.01 -4.63
C SER A 106 -1.23 -5.74 -4.68
N TRP A 107 -1.59 -4.53 -5.06
CA TRP A 107 -2.96 -4.15 -5.37
C TRP A 107 -3.03 -3.76 -6.84
N SER A 108 -4.17 -4.05 -7.48
CA SER A 108 -4.44 -3.54 -8.82
C SER A 108 -5.90 -3.06 -8.85
N TYR A 109 -6.12 -1.84 -9.28
CA TYR A 109 -7.45 -1.25 -9.24
C TYR A 109 -7.56 -0.03 -10.13
N HIS A 110 -8.80 0.35 -10.45
CA HIS A 110 -9.12 1.61 -11.13
C HIS A 110 -9.59 2.63 -10.10
N PHE A 111 -9.26 3.88 -10.33
CA PHE A 111 -9.46 4.93 -9.36
C PHE A 111 -9.69 6.27 -10.06
N TYR A 112 -10.51 7.13 -9.45
CA TYR A 112 -10.71 8.48 -9.96
C TYR A 112 -9.79 9.45 -9.26
N LEU A 113 -8.79 9.96 -10.00
CA LEU A 113 -7.90 11.00 -9.50
C LEU A 113 -8.44 12.37 -9.87
N LYS A 114 -8.25 13.33 -8.97
CA LYS A 114 -8.45 14.74 -9.31
C LYS A 114 -7.18 15.26 -9.95
N MET A 115 -7.32 15.71 -11.20
CA MET A 115 -6.21 16.29 -11.97
C MET A 115 -6.77 17.51 -12.71
N PHE A 116 -6.16 18.67 -12.48
CA PHE A 116 -6.54 19.93 -13.15
C PHE A 116 -8.04 20.23 -12.99
N GLY A 117 -8.58 20.02 -11.79
CA GLY A 117 -9.98 20.26 -11.49
C GLY A 117 -10.95 19.24 -12.07
N ARG A 118 -10.47 18.15 -12.63
CA ARG A 118 -11.29 17.11 -13.24
C ARG A 118 -11.05 15.78 -12.58
N ARG A 119 -12.07 14.91 -12.63
CA ARG A 119 -11.92 13.51 -12.20
C ARG A 119 -11.50 12.69 -13.41
N VAL A 120 -10.35 12.03 -13.29
CA VAL A 120 -9.79 11.22 -14.37
C VAL A 120 -9.67 9.79 -13.86
N LYS A 121 -10.24 8.85 -14.60
CA LYS A 121 -10.14 7.44 -14.26
C LYS A 121 -8.78 6.93 -14.68
N VAL A 122 -8.06 6.36 -13.72
CA VAL A 122 -6.72 5.80 -13.96
C VAL A 122 -6.66 4.39 -13.41
N HIS A 123 -5.66 3.64 -13.83
CA HIS A 123 -5.37 2.31 -13.32
C HIS A 123 -4.12 2.38 -12.46
N PHE A 124 -4.19 1.81 -11.27
CA PHE A 124 -3.07 1.68 -10.34
C PHE A 124 -2.61 0.24 -10.27
N ASP A 125 -1.31 0.04 -10.46
CA ASP A 125 -0.62 -1.19 -10.07
C ASP A 125 0.34 -0.82 -8.96
N ASP A 126 0.00 -1.26 -7.77
CA ASP A 126 0.64 -0.82 -6.54
C ASP A 126 1.37 -2.02 -5.91
N VAL A 127 2.65 -1.85 -5.66
CA VAL A 127 3.48 -2.89 -5.05
C VAL A 127 4.11 -2.32 -3.80
N MET A 128 3.97 -3.05 -2.71
CA MET A 128 4.56 -2.70 -1.43
C MET A 128 5.52 -3.79 -0.99
N VAL A 129 6.67 -3.36 -0.50
CA VAL A 129 7.65 -4.26 0.10
C VAL A 129 7.88 -3.81 1.53
N ARG A 130 7.70 -4.72 2.47
CA ARG A 130 7.97 -4.41 3.88
C ARG A 130 9.46 -4.33 4.09
N LEU A 131 9.92 -3.19 4.59
CA LEU A 131 11.33 -2.94 4.85
C LEU A 131 11.68 -3.21 6.31
N THR A 132 10.82 -2.74 7.21
CA THR A 132 10.96 -2.94 8.66
C THR A 132 9.57 -3.30 9.21
N PRO A 133 9.45 -3.65 10.49
CA PRO A 133 8.14 -3.98 11.05
C PRO A 133 7.05 -2.93 10.86
N ASP A 134 7.41 -1.66 10.73
CA ASP A 134 6.43 -0.58 10.59
C ASP A 134 6.59 0.26 9.31
N THR A 135 7.46 -0.14 8.39
CA THR A 135 7.77 0.67 7.21
C THR A 135 7.71 -0.15 5.94
N VAL A 136 7.05 0.38 4.93
CA VAL A 136 7.05 -0.19 3.58
C VAL A 136 7.61 0.79 2.58
N ILE A 137 8.17 0.24 1.51
CA ILE A 137 8.47 0.97 0.29
C ILE A 137 7.37 0.67 -0.70
N ASN A 138 6.84 1.70 -1.32
CA ASN A 138 5.72 1.60 -2.23
C ASN A 138 6.07 2.13 -3.62
N ARG A 139 5.72 1.37 -4.63
CA ARG A 139 5.81 1.82 -6.02
C ARG A 139 4.45 1.64 -6.66
N ALA A 140 3.88 2.71 -7.14
CA ALA A 140 2.60 2.67 -7.84
C ALA A 140 2.80 3.08 -9.30
N ARG A 141 2.45 2.19 -10.22
CA ARG A 141 2.39 2.51 -11.64
C ARG A 141 0.99 3.01 -11.95
N VAL A 142 0.93 4.19 -12.53
CA VAL A 142 -0.34 4.85 -12.85
C VAL A 142 -0.46 4.98 -14.36
N THR A 143 -1.54 4.44 -14.92
CA THR A 143 -1.81 4.47 -16.35
C THR A 143 -3.26 4.86 -16.60
N LYS A 144 -3.55 5.34 -17.79
CA LYS A 144 -4.92 5.66 -18.19
C LYS A 144 -5.55 4.53 -18.97
#